data_5f9568186c4fd9a4c1e4206715740fb4
#
_entry.id   5f9568186c4fd9a4c1e4206715740fb4
#
_cell.length_a   1.000
_cell.length_b   1.000
_cell.length_c   1.000
_cell.angle_alpha   90.00
_cell.angle_beta   90.00
_cell.angle_gamma   90.00
#
_symmetry.space_group_name_H-M   'P 1'
#
loop_
_entity.id
_entity.type
_entity.pdbx_description
1 polymer ?
#
loop_
_entity_poly.entity_id
_entity_poly.type
_entity_poly.pdbx_seq_one_letter_code
_entity_poly.pdbx_strand_id
1 'polypeptide(L)'
;MNSALGRPGSGGAGQSDRDREPGARRWWPILAPLAVLAVGVSLLSPAGRHEWALSLFRQPARYTVLSFNHAAALPAAAVIDEPLTVSFTVGNEEGRAADYQYVISAAGGRSSRILGESARTVAAGATWTVTTAIRPACGIARCRIEVSLPGHPETIDFLVALKAPGADRHAP
;
A
#
# COMPACT_ATOMS: atom_id res chain seq x y z
N MET A 1 -20.93 27.72 57.12
CA MET A 1 -22.15 28.51 57.43
C MET A 1 -23.16 28.18 56.36
N ASN A 2 -24.31 27.65 56.85
CA ASN A 2 -25.65 27.57 56.25
C ASN A 2 -25.80 26.78 54.93
N SER A 3 -26.36 25.59 54.99
CA SER A 3 -27.76 25.15 55.28
C SER A 3 -28.74 25.52 54.20
N ALA A 4 -29.35 24.52 53.56
CA ALA A 4 -30.76 24.14 53.63
C ALA A 4 -31.06 23.24 52.40
N LEU A 5 -31.39 21.97 52.59
CA LEU A 5 -32.69 21.37 52.82
C LEU A 5 -33.76 21.73 51.78
N GLY A 6 -34.14 20.71 51.03
CA GLY A 6 -35.32 20.70 50.19
C GLY A 6 -35.58 19.35 49.54
N ARG A 7 -36.29 18.47 50.22
CA ARG A 7 -37.03 17.29 49.76
C ARG A 7 -38.52 17.64 49.87
N PRO A 8 -39.49 16.89 49.30
CA PRO A 8 -39.57 15.79 48.34
C PRO A 8 -40.62 16.03 47.22
N GLY A 9 -40.64 15.19 46.19
CA GLY A 9 -41.72 15.13 45.23
C GLY A 9 -41.87 13.71 44.67
N SER A 10 -42.75 13.00 45.28
CA SER A 10 -43.27 11.69 44.87
C SER A 10 -44.14 11.85 43.63
N GLY A 11 -44.15 10.85 42.77
CA GLY A 11 -45.29 10.64 41.88
C GLY A 11 -44.95 10.21 40.47
N GLY A 12 -45.38 9.04 40.10
CA GLY A 12 -45.59 8.70 38.73
C GLY A 12 -44.99 7.37 38.27
N ALA A 13 -45.59 6.29 38.75
CA ALA A 13 -45.54 5.00 38.08
C ALA A 13 -46.23 5.15 36.70
N GLY A 14 -45.39 5.32 35.67
CA GLY A 14 -45.79 5.20 34.26
C GLY A 14 -45.33 3.85 33.75
N GLN A 15 -46.13 2.88 33.95
CA GLN A 15 -46.09 1.57 33.27
C GLN A 15 -46.38 1.80 31.79
N SER A 16 -45.35 2.11 31.01
CA SER A 16 -45.48 2.05 29.57
C SER A 16 -45.46 0.58 29.16
N ASP A 17 -46.67 0.12 28.94
CA ASP A 17 -47.05 -1.06 28.19
C ASP A 17 -46.17 -1.11 26.91
N ARG A 18 -45.17 -1.99 26.95
CA ARG A 18 -44.40 -2.29 25.76
C ARG A 18 -45.29 -3.12 24.89
N ASP A 19 -45.91 -2.45 23.91
CA ASP A 19 -46.61 -3.06 22.80
C ASP A 19 -45.72 -4.19 22.26
N ARG A 20 -46.08 -5.39 22.67
CA ARG A 20 -45.61 -6.63 22.06
C ARG A 20 -46.08 -6.60 20.63
N GLU A 21 -45.21 -6.35 19.70
CA GLU A 21 -45.44 -6.64 18.29
C GLU A 21 -45.59 -8.17 18.13
N PRO A 22 -46.83 -8.69 17.92
CA PRO A 22 -47.05 -10.13 17.84
C PRO A 22 -46.81 -10.70 16.46
N GLY A 23 -46.24 -9.95 15.52
CA GLY A 23 -46.14 -10.34 14.11
C GLY A 23 -44.88 -11.09 13.66
N ALA A 24 -43.74 -10.77 14.24
CA ALA A 24 -42.45 -11.23 13.69
C ALA A 24 -42.10 -12.70 14.03
N ARG A 25 -42.69 -13.25 15.08
CA ARG A 25 -42.31 -14.59 15.58
C ARG A 25 -42.95 -15.75 14.83
N ARG A 26 -43.98 -15.48 14.03
CA ARG A 26 -44.80 -16.52 13.36
C ARG A 26 -44.19 -17.01 12.03
N TRP A 27 -43.28 -16.25 11.43
CA TRP A 27 -42.70 -16.57 10.13
C TRP A 27 -41.33 -17.24 10.23
N TRP A 28 -40.71 -17.21 11.41
CA TRP A 28 -39.39 -17.78 11.64
C TRP A 28 -39.24 -19.26 11.27
N PRO A 29 -40.21 -20.14 11.62
CA PRO A 29 -40.07 -21.56 11.27
C PRO A 29 -40.19 -21.85 9.77
N ILE A 30 -40.72 -20.91 8.97
CA ILE A 30 -40.81 -21.06 7.51
C ILE A 30 -39.59 -20.44 6.83
N LEU A 31 -39.03 -19.33 7.36
CA LEU A 31 -37.87 -18.65 6.78
C LEU A 31 -36.59 -19.43 6.96
N ALA A 32 -36.40 -20.12 8.09
CA ALA A 32 -35.23 -20.90 8.35
C ALA A 32 -35.00 -22.04 7.34
N PRO A 33 -35.97 -22.93 7.04
CA PRO A 33 -35.77 -23.98 6.04
C PRO A 33 -35.64 -23.42 4.62
N LEU A 34 -36.29 -22.30 4.30
CA LEU A 34 -36.15 -21.63 3.00
C LEU A 34 -34.75 -21.07 2.80
N ALA A 35 -34.13 -20.48 3.84
CA ALA A 35 -32.77 -19.99 3.79
C ALA A 35 -31.75 -21.14 3.62
N VAL A 36 -31.97 -22.26 4.32
CA VAL A 36 -31.11 -23.47 4.17
C VAL A 36 -31.25 -24.06 2.75
N LEU A 37 -32.44 -24.10 2.21
CA LEU A 37 -32.68 -24.57 0.85
C LEU A 37 -31.99 -23.66 -0.19
N ALA A 38 -32.10 -22.34 -0.03
CA ALA A 38 -31.48 -21.37 -0.92
C ALA A 38 -29.93 -21.50 -0.92
N VAL A 39 -29.32 -21.66 0.26
CA VAL A 39 -27.89 -21.91 0.40
C VAL A 39 -27.51 -23.25 -0.24
N GLY A 40 -28.31 -24.31 0.00
CA GLY A 40 -28.08 -25.64 -0.61
C GLY A 40 -28.12 -25.60 -2.13
N VAL A 41 -29.13 -24.93 -2.72
CA VAL A 41 -29.24 -24.76 -4.19
C VAL A 41 -28.06 -23.94 -4.74
N SER A 42 -27.64 -22.89 -4.03
CA SER A 42 -26.50 -22.07 -4.44
C SER A 42 -25.19 -22.88 -4.46
N LEU A 43 -25.00 -23.76 -3.48
CA LEU A 43 -23.80 -24.64 -3.42
C LEU A 43 -23.82 -25.74 -4.49
N LEU A 44 -24.99 -26.16 -4.97
CA LEU A 44 -25.12 -27.18 -6.00
C LEU A 44 -25.03 -26.62 -7.42
N SER A 45 -25.29 -25.33 -7.61
CA SER A 45 -25.13 -24.68 -8.92
C SER A 45 -23.67 -24.43 -9.29
N PRO A 46 -23.24 -24.63 -10.55
CA PRO A 46 -21.88 -24.33 -10.98
C PRO A 46 -21.51 -22.85 -10.76
N ALA A 47 -22.45 -21.93 -10.98
CA ALA A 47 -22.26 -20.51 -10.74
C ALA A 47 -22.10 -20.19 -9.25
N GLY A 48 -22.95 -20.79 -8.38
CA GLY A 48 -22.84 -20.61 -6.93
C GLY A 48 -21.51 -21.10 -6.37
N ARG A 49 -21.01 -22.25 -6.83
CA ARG A 49 -19.71 -22.77 -6.40
C ARG A 49 -18.56 -21.85 -6.78
N HIS A 50 -18.65 -21.21 -7.94
CA HIS A 50 -17.62 -20.24 -8.39
C HIS A 50 -17.61 -18.99 -7.51
N GLU A 51 -18.77 -18.45 -7.20
CA GLU A 51 -18.91 -17.30 -6.30
C GLU A 51 -18.42 -17.60 -4.87
N TRP A 52 -18.78 -18.77 -4.34
CA TRP A 52 -18.30 -19.21 -3.03
C TRP A 52 -16.79 -19.43 -3.00
N ALA A 53 -16.22 -20.00 -4.08
CA ALA A 53 -14.78 -20.18 -4.20
C ALA A 53 -14.06 -18.81 -4.22
N LEU A 54 -14.58 -17.83 -4.96
CA LEU A 54 -14.01 -16.47 -4.98
C LEU A 54 -14.13 -15.76 -3.63
N SER A 55 -15.20 -16.03 -2.86
CA SER A 55 -15.43 -15.41 -1.56
C SER A 55 -14.61 -16.05 -0.43
N LEU A 56 -14.41 -17.36 -0.46
CA LEU A 56 -13.71 -18.11 0.58
C LEU A 56 -12.21 -18.26 0.31
N PHE A 57 -11.81 -18.34 -0.95
CA PHE A 57 -10.40 -18.42 -1.35
C PHE A 57 -9.97 -17.07 -1.90
N ARG A 58 -9.53 -16.18 -1.02
CA ARG A 58 -8.81 -14.98 -1.41
C ARG A 58 -7.58 -15.44 -2.20
N GLN A 59 -7.66 -15.39 -3.53
CA GLN A 59 -6.48 -15.64 -4.35
C GLN A 59 -5.42 -14.62 -3.92
N PRO A 60 -4.23 -15.05 -3.50
CA PRO A 60 -3.18 -14.11 -3.18
C PRO A 60 -2.96 -13.23 -4.42
N ALA A 61 -3.13 -11.93 -4.24
CA ALA A 61 -2.83 -10.98 -5.31
C ALA A 61 -1.37 -11.18 -5.70
N ARG A 62 -1.13 -11.43 -6.98
CA ARG A 62 0.21 -11.54 -7.53
C ARG A 62 0.68 -10.15 -7.87
N TYR A 63 1.78 -9.73 -7.26
CA TYR A 63 2.31 -8.38 -7.47
C TYR A 63 3.82 -8.33 -7.20
N THR A 64 4.42 -7.31 -7.71
CA THR A 64 5.81 -6.95 -7.44
C THR A 64 5.82 -5.77 -6.48
N VAL A 65 6.77 -5.73 -5.56
CA VAL A 65 6.99 -4.59 -4.66
C VAL A 65 8.28 -3.91 -5.07
N LEU A 66 8.24 -2.60 -5.26
CA LEU A 66 9.44 -1.79 -5.44
C LEU A 66 9.40 -0.64 -4.44
N SER A 67 10.42 -0.51 -3.59
CA SER A 67 10.47 0.52 -2.56
C SER A 67 11.88 0.94 -2.21
N PHE A 68 12.08 2.20 -1.82
CA PHE A 68 13.34 2.64 -1.22
C PHE A 68 13.46 2.10 0.21
N ASN A 69 14.64 1.58 0.57
CA ASN A 69 14.87 1.00 1.89
C ASN A 69 14.79 2.04 3.02
N HIS A 70 15.19 3.27 2.74
CA HIS A 70 15.23 4.39 3.69
C HIS A 70 14.69 5.65 3.01
N ALA A 71 13.41 5.68 2.67
CA ALA A 71 12.80 6.81 1.95
C ALA A 71 12.99 8.15 2.68
N ALA A 72 12.94 8.16 4.00
CA ALA A 72 13.16 9.36 4.81
C ALA A 72 14.62 9.85 4.83
N ALA A 73 15.57 8.99 4.46
CA ALA A 73 17.00 9.31 4.41
C ALA A 73 17.50 9.59 2.98
N LEU A 74 16.59 9.65 2.00
CA LEU A 74 16.95 10.03 0.63
C LEU A 74 17.49 11.47 0.62
N PRO A 75 18.61 11.73 -0.04
CA PRO A 75 19.24 13.05 -0.04
C PRO A 75 18.41 14.06 -0.83
N ALA A 76 18.07 15.17 -0.20
CA ALA A 76 17.40 16.29 -0.86
C ALA A 76 18.36 17.09 -1.78
N ALA A 77 19.66 16.95 -1.59
CA ALA A 77 20.70 17.61 -2.39
C ALA A 77 21.90 16.71 -2.61
N ALA A 78 22.57 16.84 -3.75
CA ALA A 78 23.82 16.18 -4.11
C ALA A 78 24.72 17.14 -4.87
N VAL A 79 26.01 16.83 -4.89
CA VAL A 79 26.96 17.56 -5.73
C VAL A 79 27.03 16.91 -7.10
N ILE A 80 27.12 17.71 -8.14
CA ILE A 80 27.21 17.22 -9.53
C ILE A 80 28.44 16.32 -9.65
N ASP A 81 28.27 15.16 -10.31
CA ASP A 81 29.29 14.13 -10.54
C ASP A 81 29.89 13.47 -9.29
N GLU A 82 29.44 13.81 -8.09
CA GLU A 82 29.79 13.06 -6.89
C GLU A 82 28.92 11.81 -6.72
N PRO A 83 29.49 10.72 -6.14
CA PRO A 83 28.75 9.50 -5.95
C PRO A 83 27.65 9.68 -4.90
N LEU A 84 26.44 9.31 -5.27
CA LEU A 84 25.24 9.27 -4.45
C LEU A 84 24.81 7.83 -4.25
N THR A 85 24.72 7.36 -3.02
CA THR A 85 24.26 6.00 -2.73
C THR A 85 22.75 5.95 -2.72
N VAL A 86 22.18 5.03 -3.50
CA VAL A 86 20.75 4.72 -3.55
C VAL A 86 20.55 3.27 -3.14
N SER A 87 19.57 3.03 -2.27
CA SER A 87 19.22 1.69 -1.80
C SER A 87 17.72 1.45 -1.92
N PHE A 88 17.35 0.35 -2.59
CA PHE A 88 15.98 -0.05 -2.81
C PHE A 88 15.83 -1.57 -2.77
N THR A 89 14.58 -2.04 -2.66
CA THR A 89 14.25 -3.46 -2.59
C THR A 89 13.19 -3.79 -3.63
N VAL A 90 13.40 -4.90 -4.34
CA VAL A 90 12.45 -5.56 -5.22
C VAL A 90 11.93 -6.80 -4.50
N GLY A 91 10.62 -6.87 -4.24
CA GLY A 91 9.94 -8.02 -3.64
C GLY A 91 9.13 -8.77 -4.68
N ASN A 92 9.27 -10.08 -4.72
CA ASN A 92 8.55 -10.95 -5.63
C ASN A 92 7.40 -11.66 -4.91
N GLU A 93 6.18 -11.14 -5.00
CA GLU A 93 4.95 -11.73 -4.49
C GLU A 93 4.10 -12.37 -5.61
N GLU A 94 4.71 -12.73 -6.76
CA GLU A 94 3.99 -13.34 -7.89
C GLU A 94 3.71 -14.84 -7.71
N GLY A 95 4.18 -15.45 -6.62
CA GLY A 95 3.97 -16.88 -6.33
C GLY A 95 4.85 -17.83 -7.16
N ARG A 96 5.77 -17.32 -7.96
CA ARG A 96 6.78 -18.08 -8.74
C ARG A 96 8.08 -17.29 -8.82
N ALA A 97 9.18 -17.94 -9.12
CA ALA A 97 10.42 -17.25 -9.44
C ALA A 97 10.23 -16.39 -10.70
N ALA A 98 10.75 -15.18 -10.69
CA ALA A 98 10.67 -14.22 -11.80
C ALA A 98 12.01 -13.52 -12.00
N ASP A 99 12.29 -13.16 -13.25
CA ASP A 99 13.47 -12.39 -13.61
C ASP A 99 13.13 -10.91 -13.56
N TYR A 100 13.88 -10.19 -12.74
CA TYR A 100 13.75 -8.74 -12.59
C TYR A 100 14.97 -8.05 -13.16
N GLN A 101 14.73 -7.04 -13.98
CA GLN A 101 15.73 -6.07 -14.38
C GLN A 101 15.34 -4.73 -13.77
N TYR A 102 16.30 -4.00 -13.19
CA TYR A 102 16.08 -2.60 -12.85
C TYR A 102 16.89 -1.69 -13.73
N VAL A 103 16.37 -0.50 -13.94
CA VAL A 103 17.05 0.60 -14.60
C VAL A 103 16.96 1.83 -13.69
N ILE A 104 18.10 2.43 -13.36
CA ILE A 104 18.17 3.70 -12.67
C ILE A 104 18.45 4.78 -13.70
N SER A 105 17.57 5.75 -13.79
CA SER A 105 17.72 6.89 -14.69
C SER A 105 17.72 8.22 -13.95
N ALA A 106 18.39 9.20 -14.52
CA ALA A 106 18.34 10.58 -14.09
C ALA A 106 17.66 11.41 -15.18
N ALA A 107 16.60 12.08 -14.84
CA ALA A 107 15.86 12.96 -15.73
C ALA A 107 15.99 14.42 -15.30
N GLY A 108 16.36 15.28 -16.25
CA GLY A 108 16.46 16.71 -16.06
C GLY A 108 16.00 17.47 -17.31
N GLY A 109 14.87 18.21 -17.19
CA GLY A 109 14.29 18.89 -18.33
C GLY A 109 13.76 17.90 -19.38
N ARG A 110 14.31 17.96 -20.60
CA ARG A 110 13.93 17.09 -21.73
C ARG A 110 14.88 15.89 -21.94
N SER A 111 15.92 15.77 -21.13
CA SER A 111 16.90 14.69 -21.25
C SER A 111 16.77 13.70 -20.11
N SER A 112 16.92 12.41 -20.43
CA SER A 112 17.05 11.33 -19.48
C SER A 112 18.31 10.54 -19.77
N ARG A 113 19.02 10.12 -18.74
CA ARG A 113 20.24 9.33 -18.84
C ARG A 113 20.17 8.13 -17.91
N ILE A 114 20.54 6.95 -18.40
CA ILE A 114 20.70 5.76 -17.56
C ILE A 114 21.98 5.90 -16.74
N LEU A 115 21.86 5.68 -15.42
CA LEU A 115 22.94 5.73 -14.46
C LEU A 115 23.42 4.36 -14.01
N GLY A 116 22.57 3.35 -14.13
CA GLY A 116 22.88 1.97 -13.78
C GLY A 116 21.73 1.03 -14.11
N GLU A 117 22.07 -0.22 -14.34
CA GLU A 117 21.12 -1.31 -14.58
C GLU A 117 21.71 -2.63 -14.09
N SER A 118 20.86 -3.56 -13.72
CA SER A 118 21.24 -4.94 -13.43
C SER A 118 20.01 -5.83 -13.48
N ALA A 119 20.22 -7.14 -13.57
CA ALA A 119 19.15 -8.12 -13.59
C ALA A 119 19.44 -9.27 -12.64
N ARG A 120 18.36 -9.86 -12.09
CA ARG A 120 18.44 -11.02 -11.21
C ARG A 120 17.13 -11.79 -11.18
N THR A 121 17.23 -13.11 -11.12
CA THR A 121 16.10 -13.98 -10.80
C THR A 121 15.84 -13.94 -9.28
N VAL A 122 14.60 -13.61 -8.90
CA VAL A 122 14.15 -13.56 -7.50
C VAL A 122 13.13 -14.69 -7.28
N ALA A 123 13.35 -15.51 -6.26
CA ALA A 123 12.43 -16.60 -5.94
C ALA A 123 11.08 -16.05 -5.43
N ALA A 124 10.03 -16.87 -5.49
CA ALA A 124 8.72 -16.51 -4.95
C ALA A 124 8.80 -16.16 -3.46
N GLY A 125 8.19 -15.07 -3.05
CA GLY A 125 8.19 -14.55 -1.67
C GLY A 125 9.56 -14.02 -1.21
N ALA A 126 10.55 -13.93 -2.09
CA ALA A 126 11.87 -13.42 -1.76
C ALA A 126 12.01 -11.94 -2.12
N THR A 127 13.02 -11.30 -1.53
CA THR A 127 13.38 -9.91 -1.79
C THR A 127 14.79 -9.80 -2.34
N TRP A 128 15.00 -8.85 -3.23
CA TRP A 128 16.31 -8.48 -3.74
C TRP A 128 16.63 -7.03 -3.35
N THR A 129 17.51 -6.87 -2.38
CA THR A 129 18.00 -5.55 -1.97
C THR A 129 19.18 -5.15 -2.83
N VAL A 130 19.11 -3.94 -3.37
CA VAL A 130 20.14 -3.31 -4.19
C VAL A 130 20.64 -2.07 -3.48
N THR A 131 21.96 -1.95 -3.36
CA THR A 131 22.63 -0.73 -2.91
C THR A 131 23.70 -0.39 -3.92
N THR A 132 23.59 0.77 -4.54
CA THR A 132 24.50 1.18 -5.61
C THR A 132 24.83 2.66 -5.52
N ALA A 133 26.03 3.01 -5.97
CA ALA A 133 26.46 4.40 -6.11
C ALA A 133 26.20 4.88 -7.53
N ILE A 134 25.45 5.96 -7.66
CA ILE A 134 25.16 6.64 -8.92
C ILE A 134 25.82 8.01 -8.95
N ARG A 135 26.08 8.55 -10.14
CA ARG A 135 26.61 9.92 -10.31
C ARG A 135 25.59 10.75 -11.09
N PRO A 136 24.73 11.52 -10.40
CA PRO A 136 23.71 12.32 -11.06
C PRO A 136 24.37 13.48 -11.81
N ALA A 137 24.14 13.54 -13.11
CA ALA A 137 24.59 14.60 -14.01
C ALA A 137 23.39 15.04 -14.85
N CYS A 138 22.56 15.93 -14.28
CA CYS A 138 21.46 16.56 -14.99
C CYS A 138 21.84 18.00 -15.31
N GLY A 139 21.59 18.45 -16.53
CA GLY A 139 21.91 19.79 -16.99
C GLY A 139 21.08 20.93 -16.32
N ILE A 140 20.42 20.65 -15.21
CA ILE A 140 19.56 21.59 -14.48
C ILE A 140 19.73 21.43 -12.97
N ALA A 141 19.31 22.46 -12.21
CA ALA A 141 19.47 22.52 -10.75
C ALA A 141 18.69 21.45 -9.97
N ARG A 142 17.72 20.77 -10.58
CA ARG A 142 16.96 19.67 -9.98
C ARG A 142 16.94 18.47 -10.91
N CYS A 143 17.18 17.31 -10.34
CA CYS A 143 17.24 16.03 -11.04
C CYS A 143 16.23 15.07 -10.42
N ARG A 144 15.43 14.41 -11.25
CA ARG A 144 14.60 13.28 -10.82
C ARG A 144 15.44 12.02 -11.00
N ILE A 145 15.65 11.30 -9.94
CA ILE A 145 16.23 9.95 -9.98
C ILE A 145 15.07 8.96 -9.94
N GLU A 146 14.99 8.13 -10.96
CA GLU A 146 13.91 7.15 -11.13
C GLU A 146 14.50 5.75 -11.18
N VAL A 147 13.89 4.83 -10.46
CA VAL A 147 14.15 3.39 -10.54
C VAL A 147 12.91 2.74 -11.13
N SER A 148 13.06 2.07 -12.25
CA SER A 148 11.99 1.35 -12.93
C SER A 148 12.35 -0.12 -13.12
N LEU A 149 11.32 -0.96 -13.27
CA LEU A 149 11.44 -2.37 -13.56
C LEU A 149 10.88 -2.62 -14.98
N PRO A 150 11.73 -2.68 -16.03
CA PRO A 150 11.28 -2.98 -17.39
C PRO A 150 10.46 -4.28 -17.43
N GLY A 151 9.26 -4.21 -18.03
CA GLY A 151 8.32 -5.34 -18.05
C GLY A 151 7.34 -5.39 -16.87
N HIS A 152 7.50 -4.50 -15.89
CA HIS A 152 6.61 -4.31 -14.73
C HIS A 152 6.18 -2.85 -14.64
N PRO A 153 4.98 -2.53 -14.12
CA PRO A 153 4.50 -1.15 -14.01
C PRO A 153 5.14 -0.37 -12.85
N GLU A 154 5.88 -1.05 -11.98
CA GLU A 154 6.45 -0.46 -10.76
C GLU A 154 7.59 0.49 -11.09
N THR A 155 7.46 1.70 -10.56
CA THR A 155 8.45 2.77 -10.67
C THR A 155 8.45 3.57 -9.37
N ILE A 156 9.64 3.92 -8.88
CA ILE A 156 9.82 4.81 -7.73
C ILE A 156 10.78 5.92 -8.10
N ASP A 157 10.55 7.12 -7.58
CA ASP A 157 11.42 8.25 -7.87
C ASP A 157 11.60 9.19 -6.67
N PHE A 158 12.65 10.00 -6.73
CA PHE A 158 12.85 11.11 -5.83
C PHE A 158 13.54 12.27 -6.54
N LEU A 159 13.37 13.46 -5.98
CA LEU A 159 13.99 14.68 -6.50
C LEU A 159 15.21 15.05 -5.68
N VAL A 160 16.29 15.36 -6.37
CA VAL A 160 17.54 15.83 -5.76
C VAL A 160 17.93 17.19 -6.35
N ALA A 161 18.24 18.15 -5.48
CA ALA A 161 18.81 19.42 -5.90
C ALA A 161 20.31 19.24 -6.18
N LEU A 162 20.79 19.65 -7.34
CA LEU A 162 22.19 19.54 -7.71
C LEU A 162 22.92 20.85 -7.39
N LYS A 163 24.02 20.74 -6.65
CA LYS A 163 24.93 21.83 -6.34
C LYS A 163 26.18 21.73 -7.21
N ALA A 164 26.71 22.87 -7.61
CA ALA A 164 28.00 22.90 -8.30
C ALA A 164 29.13 22.44 -7.36
N PRO A 165 30.16 21.76 -7.88
CA PRO A 165 31.33 21.40 -7.08
C PRO A 165 31.97 22.65 -6.45
N GLY A 166 32.20 22.62 -5.12
CA GLY A 166 32.83 23.72 -4.40
C GLY A 166 31.95 24.85 -3.90
N ALA A 167 30.61 24.77 -4.08
CA ALA A 167 29.69 25.82 -3.61
C ALA A 167 29.68 26.06 -2.09
N ASP A 168 30.09 25.06 -1.30
CA ASP A 168 30.11 25.14 0.17
C ASP A 168 31.45 25.68 0.75
N ARG A 169 32.44 26.07 -0.10
CA ARG A 169 33.74 26.58 0.37
C ARG A 169 33.79 28.09 0.64
N HIS A 170 32.69 28.81 0.42
CA HIS A 170 32.60 30.27 0.54
C HIS A 170 31.41 30.71 1.42
N ALA A 171 31.18 30.01 2.54
CA ALA A 171 30.40 30.59 3.63
C ALA A 171 31.39 31.25 4.61
N PRO A 172 31.34 32.57 4.81
CA PRO A 172 32.16 33.27 5.77
C PRO A 172 31.81 32.92 7.21
#